data_c0ae4cc675a62b3319b557bf20aefdc7
#
_entry.id   c0ae4cc675a62b3319b557bf20aefdc7
#
_cell.length_a   1.000
_cell.length_b   1.000
_cell.length_c   1.000
_cell.angle_alpha   90.00
_cell.angle_beta   90.00
_cell.angle_gamma   90.00
#
_symmetry.space_group_name_H-M   'P 1'
#
loop_
_entity.id
_entity.type
_entity.pdbx_description
1 polymer ?
#
loop_
_entity_poly.entity_id
_entity_poly.type
_entity_poly.pdbx_seq_one_letter_code
_entity_poly.pdbx_strand_id
1 'polypeptide(L)'
;MVNKVEICGVNTAKLPVLTGSEMQELFLAIIAGDKTAREKLIKGNLRLVLSVIQRFTNRGEFVDDLFQVGCIGLIKAIDNFDLGQNVKFSTYAVPMIDRKSTRL
;
A
#
# COMPACT_ATOMS: atom_id res chain seq x y z
N MET A 1 -21.07 -6.62 2.08
CA MET A 1 -19.82 -6.73 2.66
C MET A 1 -18.88 -7.65 1.87
N VAL A 2 -17.69 -7.36 1.96
CA VAL A 2 -16.71 -8.04 1.17
C VAL A 2 -16.28 -9.30 1.82
N ASN A 3 -16.33 -10.33 1.08
CA ASN A 3 -15.85 -11.59 1.53
C ASN A 3 -14.46 -11.83 0.99
N LYS A 4 -14.08 -13.05 0.89
CA LYS A 4 -12.81 -13.42 0.33
C LYS A 4 -12.79 -13.06 -1.15
N VAL A 5 -11.98 -12.10 -1.50
CA VAL A 5 -11.78 -11.71 -2.89
C VAL A 5 -10.31 -11.83 -3.20
N GLU A 6 -9.99 -12.48 -4.28
CA GLU A 6 -8.62 -12.52 -4.75
C GLU A 6 -8.42 -11.39 -5.76
N ILE A 7 -7.47 -10.53 -5.48
CA ILE A 7 -7.10 -9.43 -6.36
C ILE A 7 -5.63 -9.60 -6.66
N CYS A 8 -5.30 -9.77 -7.93
CA CYS A 8 -3.93 -10.00 -8.37
C CYS A 8 -3.28 -11.18 -7.65
N GLY A 9 -4.08 -12.20 -7.35
CA GLY A 9 -3.60 -13.37 -6.65
C GLY A 9 -3.49 -13.22 -5.14
N VAL A 10 -3.94 -12.10 -4.60
CA VAL A 10 -3.87 -11.82 -3.17
C VAL A 10 -5.23 -12.05 -2.54
N ASN A 11 -5.26 -12.82 -1.46
CA ASN A 11 -6.49 -13.05 -0.70
C ASN A 11 -6.72 -11.86 0.24
N THR A 12 -7.66 -11.00 -0.12
CA THR A 12 -7.89 -9.76 0.61
C THR A 12 -8.41 -9.96 2.03
N ALA A 13 -8.96 -11.12 2.34
CA ALA A 13 -9.46 -11.41 3.68
C ALA A 13 -8.33 -11.68 4.67
N LYS A 14 -7.14 -11.97 4.17
CA LYS A 14 -6.00 -12.35 5.00
C LYS A 14 -4.82 -11.39 4.86
N LEU A 15 -5.06 -10.18 4.41
CA LEU A 15 -3.99 -9.21 4.28
C LEU A 15 -3.43 -8.85 5.64
N PRO A 16 -2.11 -8.87 5.80
CA PRO A 16 -1.50 -8.47 7.07
C PRO A 16 -1.67 -6.98 7.30
N VAL A 17 -1.61 -6.60 8.57
CA VAL A 17 -1.65 -5.20 8.97
C VAL A 17 -0.42 -4.96 9.84
N LEU A 18 0.32 -3.91 9.51
CA LEU A 18 1.50 -3.54 10.29
C LEU A 18 1.16 -2.40 11.23
N THR A 19 1.68 -2.50 12.46
CA THR A 19 1.60 -1.38 13.40
C THR A 19 2.59 -0.29 12.99
N GLY A 20 2.42 0.91 13.54
CA GLY A 20 3.37 1.99 13.28
C GLY A 20 4.79 1.63 13.68
N SER A 21 4.95 0.92 14.81
CA SER A 21 6.26 0.48 15.28
C SER A 21 6.90 -0.51 14.32
N GLU A 22 6.11 -1.46 13.83
CA GLU A 22 6.61 -2.44 12.88
C GLU A 22 7.04 -1.79 11.58
N MET A 23 6.28 -0.82 11.10
CA MET A 23 6.64 -0.10 9.88
C MET A 23 7.95 0.67 10.06
N GLN A 24 8.11 1.32 11.21
CA GLN A 24 9.32 2.07 11.49
C GLN A 24 10.53 1.16 11.49
N GLU A 25 10.43 -0.01 12.12
CA GLU A 25 11.52 -0.99 12.13
C GLU A 25 11.88 -1.45 10.73
N LEU A 26 10.87 -1.68 9.88
CA LEU A 26 11.11 -2.10 8.52
C LEU A 26 11.77 -1.00 7.69
N PHE A 27 11.36 0.26 7.87
CA PHE A 27 12.03 1.36 7.20
C PHE A 27 13.48 1.48 7.61
N LEU A 28 13.77 1.31 8.88
CA LEU A 28 15.15 1.34 9.35
C LEU A 28 15.96 0.18 8.76
N ALA A 29 15.35 -0.98 8.63
CA ALA A 29 16.01 -2.12 8.01
C ALA A 29 16.32 -1.87 6.54
N ILE A 30 15.43 -1.20 5.83
CA ILE A 30 15.66 -0.84 4.44
C ILE A 30 16.87 0.08 4.32
N ILE A 31 16.96 1.08 5.20
CA ILE A 31 18.09 2.00 5.22
C ILE A 31 19.38 1.23 5.47
N ALA A 32 19.33 0.18 6.26
CA ALA A 32 20.48 -0.67 6.54
C ALA A 32 20.82 -1.64 5.40
N GLY A 33 19.98 -1.68 4.35
CA GLY A 33 20.25 -2.52 3.18
C GLY A 33 19.47 -3.81 3.11
N ASP A 34 18.46 -3.99 3.96
CA ASP A 34 17.66 -5.22 3.97
C ASP A 34 16.60 -5.18 2.89
N LYS A 35 16.78 -5.98 1.86
CA LYS A 35 15.83 -6.00 0.73
C LYS A 35 14.51 -6.69 1.09
N THR A 36 14.54 -7.62 2.04
CA THR A 36 13.30 -8.31 2.42
C THR A 36 12.37 -7.40 3.20
N ALA A 37 12.92 -6.40 3.89
CA ALA A 37 12.10 -5.45 4.63
C ALA A 37 11.20 -4.63 3.70
N ARG A 38 11.69 -4.31 2.51
CA ARG A 38 10.91 -3.59 1.51
C ARG A 38 9.69 -4.40 1.08
N GLU A 39 9.90 -5.68 0.82
CA GLU A 39 8.79 -6.57 0.46
C GLU A 39 7.77 -6.69 1.59
N LYS A 40 8.24 -6.78 2.82
CA LYS A 40 7.36 -6.86 3.98
C LYS A 40 6.52 -5.59 4.14
N LEU A 41 7.12 -4.43 3.88
CA LEU A 41 6.39 -3.17 3.90
C LEU A 41 5.31 -3.13 2.83
N ILE A 42 5.64 -3.57 1.63
CA ILE A 42 4.67 -3.60 0.53
C ILE A 42 3.50 -4.52 0.91
N LYS A 43 3.80 -5.74 1.31
CA LYS A 43 2.76 -6.71 1.66
C LYS A 43 1.92 -6.25 2.84
N GLY A 44 2.55 -5.63 3.82
CA GLY A 44 1.86 -5.18 5.03
C GLY A 44 0.99 -3.94 4.81
N ASN A 45 1.10 -3.30 3.65
CA ASN A 45 0.31 -2.12 3.33
C ASN A 45 -0.63 -2.33 2.14
N LEU A 46 -0.79 -3.56 1.68
CA LEU A 46 -1.72 -3.84 0.59
C LEU A 46 -3.15 -3.51 0.98
N ARG A 47 -3.49 -3.68 2.24
CA ARG A 47 -4.82 -3.34 2.73
C ARG A 47 -5.09 -1.85 2.62
N LEU A 48 -4.07 -1.03 2.82
CA LEU A 48 -4.17 0.41 2.62
C LEU A 48 -4.51 0.73 1.17
N VAL A 49 -3.82 0.08 0.23
CA VAL A 49 -4.11 0.24 -1.18
C VAL A 49 -5.55 -0.11 -1.47
N LEU A 50 -6.00 -1.25 -0.96
CA LEU A 50 -7.36 -1.71 -1.20
C LEU A 50 -8.38 -0.70 -0.68
N SER A 51 -8.17 -0.13 0.50
CA SER A 51 -9.10 0.82 1.08
C SER A 51 -9.17 2.12 0.25
N VAL A 52 -8.06 2.53 -0.34
CA VAL A 52 -8.04 3.72 -1.18
C VAL A 52 -8.76 3.47 -2.51
N ILE A 53 -8.47 2.35 -3.16
CA ILE A 53 -9.05 2.10 -4.48
C ILE A 53 -10.53 1.80 -4.43
N GLN A 54 -11.07 1.42 -3.27
CA GLN A 54 -12.50 1.19 -3.14
C GLN A 54 -13.33 2.42 -3.50
N ARG A 55 -12.74 3.60 -3.41
CA ARG A 55 -13.41 4.83 -3.84
C ARG A 55 -13.69 4.87 -5.33
N PHE A 56 -12.97 4.07 -6.11
CA PHE A 56 -13.04 4.12 -7.56
C PHE A 56 -13.77 2.94 -8.17
N THR A 57 -14.10 1.92 -7.38
CA THR A 57 -14.70 0.70 -7.92
C THR A 57 -16.11 0.93 -8.46
N ASN A 58 -16.78 2.00 -8.02
CA ASN A 58 -18.12 2.32 -8.48
C ASN A 58 -18.15 2.97 -9.86
N ARG A 59 -16.99 3.21 -10.45
CA ARG A 59 -16.89 3.87 -11.75
C ARG A 59 -16.75 2.88 -12.90
N GLY A 60 -16.87 1.60 -12.61
CA GLY A 60 -16.78 0.58 -13.64
C GLY A 60 -15.39 0.07 -13.97
N GLU A 61 -14.37 0.60 -13.32
CA GLU A 61 -13.02 0.08 -13.51
C GLU A 61 -12.86 -1.28 -12.85
N PHE A 62 -11.96 -2.08 -13.40
CA PHE A 62 -11.65 -3.38 -12.83
C PHE A 62 -10.81 -3.20 -11.58
N VAL A 63 -11.20 -3.89 -10.51
CA VAL A 63 -10.52 -3.80 -9.22
C VAL A 63 -9.05 -4.24 -9.35
N ASP A 64 -8.79 -5.25 -10.17
CA ASP A 64 -7.41 -5.71 -10.38
C ASP A 64 -6.53 -4.61 -10.95
N ASP A 65 -7.03 -3.89 -11.96
CA ASP A 65 -6.26 -2.81 -12.57
C ASP A 65 -6.00 -1.69 -11.58
N LEU A 66 -7.03 -1.31 -10.83
CA LEU A 66 -6.89 -0.28 -9.80
C LEU A 66 -5.90 -0.70 -8.73
N PHE A 67 -5.95 -1.97 -8.32
CA PHE A 67 -5.05 -2.47 -7.31
C PHE A 67 -3.60 -2.43 -7.78
N GLN A 68 -3.34 -2.82 -9.02
CA GLN A 68 -2.00 -2.77 -9.58
C GLN A 68 -1.46 -1.35 -9.63
N VAL A 69 -2.27 -0.41 -10.09
CA VAL A 69 -1.88 1.00 -10.15
C VAL A 69 -1.67 1.55 -8.75
N GLY A 70 -2.55 1.19 -7.82
CA GLY A 70 -2.40 1.61 -6.43
C GLY A 70 -1.13 1.09 -5.80
N CYS A 71 -0.75 -0.14 -6.12
CA CYS A 71 0.49 -0.72 -5.63
C CYS A 71 1.71 0.03 -6.15
N ILE A 72 1.67 0.52 -7.39
CA ILE A 72 2.76 1.34 -7.91
C ILE A 72 2.91 2.61 -7.07
N GLY A 73 1.79 3.25 -6.73
CA GLY A 73 1.81 4.41 -5.86
C GLY A 73 2.36 4.09 -4.48
N LEU A 74 1.98 2.94 -3.92
CA LEU A 74 2.49 2.48 -2.64
C LEU A 74 3.99 2.26 -2.68
N ILE A 75 4.49 1.60 -3.71
CA ILE A 75 5.93 1.34 -3.85
C ILE A 75 6.70 2.66 -3.92
N LYS A 76 6.21 3.61 -4.68
CA LYS A 76 6.85 4.93 -4.76
C LYS A 76 6.82 5.64 -3.42
N ALA A 77 5.72 5.50 -2.68
CA ALA A 77 5.63 6.10 -1.36
C ALA A 77 6.66 5.50 -0.41
N ILE A 78 6.83 4.17 -0.45
CA ILE A 78 7.83 3.51 0.39
C ILE A 78 9.24 3.97 0.03
N ASP A 79 9.54 4.06 -1.26
CA ASP A 79 10.87 4.43 -1.72
C ASP A 79 11.22 5.89 -1.41
N ASN A 80 10.22 6.75 -1.27
CA ASN A 80 10.45 8.17 -1.06
C ASN A 80 10.09 8.68 0.33
N PHE A 81 9.64 7.79 1.21
CA PHE A 81 9.24 8.21 2.55
C PHE A 81 10.45 8.56 3.41
N ASP A 82 10.38 9.69 4.09
CA ASP A 82 11.44 10.15 4.98
C ASP A 82 11.00 9.98 6.43
N LEU A 83 11.72 9.14 7.18
CA LEU A 83 11.42 8.92 8.59
C LEU A 83 11.62 10.17 9.45
N GLY A 84 12.38 11.13 8.94
CA GLY A 84 12.57 12.39 9.63
C GLY A 84 11.34 13.28 9.62
N GLN A 85 10.37 12.99 8.76
CA GLN A 85 9.12 13.74 8.73
C GLN A 85 8.23 13.31 9.88
N ASN A 86 7.55 14.26 10.46
CA ASN A 86 6.66 14.01 11.59
C ASN A 86 5.26 13.65 11.11
N VAL A 87 5.16 12.70 10.20
CA VAL A 87 3.90 12.25 9.59
C VAL A 87 3.89 10.75 9.56
N LYS A 88 2.70 10.18 9.72
CA LYS A 88 2.54 8.75 9.58
C LYS A 88 2.67 8.34 8.12
N PHE A 89 3.22 7.15 7.88
CA PHE A 89 3.38 6.66 6.51
C PHE A 89 2.04 6.62 5.75
N SER A 90 0.97 6.18 6.41
CA SER A 90 -0.33 6.12 5.74
C SER A 90 -0.79 7.49 5.26
N THR A 91 -0.56 8.53 6.05
CA THR A 91 -0.91 9.90 5.66
C THR A 91 -0.14 10.34 4.43
N TYR A 92 1.10 9.91 4.31
CA TYR A 92 1.94 10.21 3.16
C TYR A 92 1.55 9.38 1.94
N ALA A 93 1.26 8.10 2.15
CA ALA A 93 1.04 7.15 1.05
C ALA A 93 -0.32 7.30 0.38
N VAL A 94 -1.36 7.62 1.15
CA VAL A 94 -2.73 7.69 0.59
C VAL A 94 -2.83 8.64 -0.59
N PRO A 95 -2.32 9.87 -0.54
CA PRO A 95 -2.39 10.76 -1.70
C PRO A 95 -1.65 10.21 -2.92
N MET A 96 -0.55 9.49 -2.71
CA MET A 96 0.21 8.92 -3.82
C MET A 96 -0.53 7.78 -4.49
N ILE A 97 -1.17 6.92 -3.70
CA ILE A 97 -1.99 5.83 -4.22
C ILE A 97 -3.20 6.41 -4.94
N ASP A 98 -3.85 7.39 -4.33
CA ASP A 98 -5.04 8.02 -4.87
C ASP A 98 -4.76 8.69 -6.22
N ARG A 99 -3.64 9.39 -6.31
CA ARG A 99 -3.24 10.09 -7.52
C ARG A 99 -3.04 9.12 -8.69
N LYS A 100 -2.41 7.98 -8.42
CA LYS A 100 -2.19 6.98 -9.46
C LYS A 100 -3.52 6.36 -9.90
N SER A 101 -4.40 6.06 -8.97
CA SER A 101 -5.71 5.48 -9.27
C SER A 101 -6.59 6.43 -10.08
N THR A 102 -6.47 7.72 -9.84
CA THR A 102 -7.27 8.72 -10.54
C THR A 102 -6.92 8.81 -12.02
N ARG A 103 -5.69 8.43 -12.39
CA ARG A 103 -5.24 8.50 -13.78
C ARG A 103 -5.77 7.39 -14.67
N LEU A 104 -6.40 6.39 -14.10
CA LEU A 104 -7.07 5.39 -14.89
C LEU A 104 -8.36 5.94 -15.45
#